data_f1d63feda67fd70ae29b3b60835d39fd
#
_entry.id   f1d63feda67fd70ae29b3b60835d39fd
#
_cell.length_a   1.000
_cell.length_b   1.000
_cell.length_c   1.000
_cell.angle_alpha   90.00
_cell.angle_beta   90.00
_cell.angle_gamma   90.00
#
_symmetry.space_group_name_H-M   'P 1'
#
loop_
_entity.id
_entity.type
_entity.pdbx_description
1 polymer ?
#
loop_
_entity_poly.entity_id
_entity_poly.type
_entity_poly.pdbx_seq_one_letter_code
_entity_poly.pdbx_strand_id
1 'polypeptide(L)'
;AYSSIPQKTFLFNFGLEGQNYYNSQTVAGQSKSTAYNTFNFHDIAFQMPVARKLGLGFSLTPYSSVGYRTKYYHEYDPSDPVWGNVGRVQYNYEGEGDVTEVKLGLGWEVFKNFSVGVAAQYYWGSIDRTFTMTPTAITGEGTYTSSVGLDNYSISSIKGQIGVQWNAILNQKRALTLGAAYDFGGDLNPTVTKNIYVGDLYNSTVKGDTTHLALVLPRQLSAGVFYQTSKWTMGVDYVYQDWGGRNRQIESTGVSGPDRSAFAVAYTDTH
;
A
#
# COMPACT_ATOMS: atom_id res chain seq x y z
N ALA A 1 -15.04 11.78 -16.12
CA ALA A 1 -16.11 10.92 -15.56
C ALA A 1 -16.51 9.84 -16.57
N TYR A 2 -16.94 8.70 -16.07
CA TYR A 2 -17.37 7.57 -16.92
C TYR A 2 -18.54 7.92 -17.84
N SER A 3 -19.32 8.94 -17.50
CA SER A 3 -20.43 9.48 -18.32
C SER A 3 -20.00 10.14 -19.64
N SER A 4 -18.73 10.51 -19.77
CA SER A 4 -18.19 11.21 -20.95
C SER A 4 -17.75 10.26 -22.06
N ILE A 5 -17.87 8.95 -21.89
CA ILE A 5 -17.46 7.94 -22.86
C ILE A 5 -18.46 7.96 -24.05
N PRO A 6 -17.98 8.06 -25.30
CA PRO A 6 -18.86 8.03 -26.46
C PRO A 6 -19.66 6.73 -26.53
N GLN A 7 -20.91 6.81 -26.92
CA GLN A 7 -21.75 5.62 -27.11
C GLN A 7 -21.17 4.68 -28.18
N LYS A 8 -21.30 3.37 -27.95
CA LYS A 8 -20.74 2.29 -28.80
C LYS A 8 -19.21 2.20 -28.79
N THR A 9 -18.56 2.77 -27.77
CA THR A 9 -17.11 2.71 -27.57
C THR A 9 -16.82 2.17 -26.20
N PHE A 10 -15.78 1.37 -26.05
CA PHE A 10 -15.19 1.04 -24.76
C PHE A 10 -13.74 1.50 -24.72
N LEU A 11 -13.25 1.80 -23.56
CA LEU A 11 -11.84 2.11 -23.31
C LEU A 11 -11.25 0.99 -22.46
N PHE A 12 -10.11 0.50 -22.89
CA PHE A 12 -9.34 -0.50 -22.17
C PHE A 12 -7.92 0.03 -21.97
N ASN A 13 -7.42 -0.05 -20.76
CA ASN A 13 -6.03 0.24 -20.42
C ASN A 13 -5.41 -0.97 -19.73
N PHE A 14 -4.16 -1.25 -20.07
CA PHE A 14 -3.35 -2.26 -19.43
C PHE A 14 -1.94 -1.71 -19.28
N GLY A 15 -1.47 -1.60 -18.04
CA GLY A 15 -0.15 -1.09 -17.69
C GLY A 15 0.75 -2.18 -17.12
N LEU A 16 2.01 -2.15 -17.49
CA LEU A 16 3.08 -2.94 -16.89
C LEU A 16 4.16 -1.99 -16.37
N GLU A 17 4.75 -2.32 -15.24
CA GLU A 17 5.82 -1.54 -14.62
C GLU A 17 7.04 -2.41 -14.36
N GLY A 18 8.20 -1.89 -14.77
CA GLY A 18 9.50 -2.48 -14.44
C GLY A 18 10.32 -1.49 -13.63
N GLN A 19 10.80 -1.90 -12.46
CA GLN A 19 11.63 -1.07 -11.59
C GLN A 19 12.98 -1.74 -11.35
N ASN A 20 14.05 -0.95 -11.51
CA ASN A 20 15.41 -1.38 -11.24
C ASN A 20 15.99 -0.52 -10.12
N TYR A 21 16.31 -1.15 -9.00
CA TYR A 21 16.95 -0.49 -7.87
C TYR A 21 18.41 -0.90 -7.77
N TYR A 22 19.27 0.06 -7.58
CA TYR A 22 20.67 -0.15 -7.29
C TYR A 22 21.02 0.56 -5.98
N ASN A 23 21.31 -0.25 -4.96
CA ASN A 23 21.73 0.24 -3.66
C ASN A 23 23.22 -0.01 -3.46
N SER A 24 23.96 1.01 -3.07
CA SER A 24 25.36 0.90 -2.66
C SER A 24 25.55 1.50 -1.28
N GLN A 25 26.13 0.73 -0.39
CA GLN A 25 26.44 1.17 0.97
C GLN A 25 27.91 0.89 1.30
N THR A 26 28.60 1.89 1.85
CA THR A 26 29.96 1.76 2.33
C THR A 26 29.97 1.80 3.84
N VAL A 27 30.41 0.71 4.47
CA VAL A 27 30.55 0.61 5.92
C VAL A 27 31.99 0.18 6.24
N ALA A 28 32.68 0.92 7.09
CA ALA A 28 34.06 0.69 7.51
C ALA A 28 35.03 0.50 6.32
N GLY A 29 34.87 1.29 5.25
CA GLY A 29 35.73 1.26 4.06
C GLY A 29 35.43 0.12 3.09
N GLN A 30 34.45 -0.75 3.38
CA GLN A 30 33.98 -1.78 2.44
C GLN A 30 32.68 -1.36 1.79
N SER A 31 32.66 -1.37 0.46
CA SER A 31 31.46 -1.07 -0.32
C SER A 31 30.74 -2.35 -0.70
N LYS A 32 29.45 -2.43 -0.39
CA LYS A 32 28.55 -3.51 -0.84
C LYS A 32 27.46 -2.88 -1.70
N SER A 33 27.20 -3.49 -2.84
CA SER A 33 26.13 -3.07 -3.74
C SER A 33 25.15 -4.23 -3.95
N THR A 34 23.87 -3.88 -4.06
CA THR A 34 22.80 -4.82 -4.38
C THR A 34 21.96 -4.23 -5.49
N ALA A 35 21.75 -5.01 -6.55
CA ALA A 35 20.80 -4.69 -7.59
C ALA A 35 19.53 -5.51 -7.40
N TYR A 36 18.38 -4.86 -7.50
CA TYR A 36 17.08 -5.49 -7.37
C TYR A 36 16.19 -5.06 -8.53
N ASN A 37 15.63 -6.03 -9.24
CA ASN A 37 14.77 -5.80 -10.38
C ASN A 37 13.39 -6.37 -10.06
N THR A 38 12.36 -5.55 -10.19
CA THR A 38 10.96 -5.98 -10.08
C THR A 38 10.24 -5.74 -11.39
N PHE A 39 9.34 -6.64 -11.73
CA PHE A 39 8.42 -6.50 -12.84
C PHE A 39 7.02 -6.83 -12.33
N ASN A 40 6.13 -5.85 -12.36
CA ASN A 40 4.78 -5.95 -11.85
C ASN A 40 3.78 -5.46 -12.89
N PHE A 41 2.53 -5.86 -12.74
CA PHE A 41 1.47 -5.19 -13.45
C PHE A 41 1.17 -3.84 -12.77
N HIS A 42 0.90 -2.80 -13.56
CA HIS A 42 0.64 -1.47 -13.06
C HIS A 42 -0.85 -1.23 -12.87
N ASP A 43 -1.65 -1.50 -13.90
CA ASP A 43 -3.10 -1.34 -13.84
C ASP A 43 -3.82 -2.08 -14.96
N ILE A 44 -5.07 -2.43 -14.69
CA ILE A 44 -6.04 -2.83 -15.69
C ILE A 44 -7.25 -1.94 -15.48
N ALA A 45 -7.68 -1.25 -16.52
CA ALA A 45 -8.88 -0.43 -16.45
C ALA A 45 -9.77 -0.65 -17.66
N PHE A 46 -11.05 -0.71 -17.40
CA PHE A 46 -12.07 -0.88 -18.43
C PHE A 46 -13.20 0.12 -18.19
N GLN A 47 -13.64 0.78 -19.24
CA GLN A 47 -14.71 1.76 -19.19
C GLN A 47 -15.65 1.59 -20.38
N MET A 48 -16.95 1.62 -20.12
CA MET A 48 -17.95 1.50 -21.16
C MET A 48 -19.21 2.35 -20.88
N PRO A 49 -19.90 2.83 -21.90
CA PRO A 49 -21.22 3.42 -21.75
C PRO A 49 -22.25 2.31 -21.50
N VAL A 50 -23.03 2.43 -20.43
CA VAL A 50 -24.12 1.50 -20.11
C VAL A 50 -25.42 1.98 -20.72
N ALA A 51 -25.67 3.29 -20.69
CA ALA A 51 -26.82 3.93 -21.26
C ALA A 51 -26.45 5.34 -21.73
N ARG A 52 -27.42 6.03 -22.36
CA ARG A 52 -27.22 7.42 -22.73
C ARG A 52 -26.95 8.24 -21.47
N LYS A 53 -25.79 8.93 -21.42
CA LYS A 53 -25.33 9.73 -20.27
C LYS A 53 -24.91 8.94 -19.01
N LEU A 54 -24.88 7.61 -19.09
CA LEU A 54 -24.46 6.74 -17.99
C LEU A 54 -23.30 5.87 -18.44
N GLY A 55 -22.20 5.92 -17.71
CA GLY A 55 -21.01 5.11 -17.94
C GLY A 55 -20.62 4.30 -16.70
N LEU A 56 -20.04 3.15 -16.96
CA LEU A 56 -19.44 2.24 -15.99
C LEU A 56 -17.92 2.26 -16.15
N GLY A 57 -17.21 2.22 -15.04
CA GLY A 57 -15.77 2.02 -15.02
C GLY A 57 -15.41 0.94 -14.03
N PHE A 58 -14.45 0.13 -14.44
CA PHE A 58 -13.81 -0.89 -13.62
C PHE A 58 -12.30 -0.66 -13.66
N SER A 59 -11.62 -0.77 -12.53
CA SER A 59 -10.17 -0.82 -12.49
C SER A 59 -9.66 -1.79 -11.44
N LEU A 60 -8.51 -2.37 -11.74
CA LEU A 60 -7.72 -3.22 -10.87
C LEU A 60 -6.33 -2.60 -10.81
N THR A 61 -5.90 -2.18 -9.63
CA THR A 61 -4.60 -1.52 -9.45
C THR A 61 -3.92 -2.01 -8.18
N PRO A 62 -2.60 -2.24 -8.19
CA PRO A 62 -1.84 -2.39 -6.96
C PRO A 62 -1.98 -1.11 -6.14
N TYR A 63 -2.41 -1.24 -4.88
CA TYR A 63 -2.59 -0.11 -3.99
C TYR A 63 -1.35 0.15 -3.15
N SER A 64 -0.75 -0.91 -2.63
CA SER A 64 0.45 -0.84 -1.80
C SER A 64 1.21 -2.15 -1.90
N SER A 65 2.54 -2.08 -1.85
CA SER A 65 3.41 -3.26 -1.81
C SER A 65 4.46 -3.08 -0.72
N VAL A 66 4.85 -4.19 -0.12
CA VAL A 66 5.94 -4.26 0.85
C VAL A 66 6.98 -5.24 0.33
N GLY A 67 8.24 -4.80 0.29
CA GLY A 67 9.36 -5.66 -0.12
C GLY A 67 10.64 -5.16 0.54
N TYR A 68 11.02 -5.76 1.68
CA TYR A 68 12.30 -5.45 2.30
C TYR A 68 12.92 -6.70 2.93
N ARG A 69 14.26 -6.72 2.98
CA ARG A 69 15.04 -7.71 3.69
C ARG A 69 16.23 -7.03 4.34
N THR A 70 16.26 -7.02 5.67
CA THR A 70 17.31 -6.39 6.46
C THR A 70 17.95 -7.40 7.38
N LYS A 71 19.28 -7.37 7.45
CA LYS A 71 20.08 -8.21 8.35
C LYS A 71 20.84 -7.33 9.31
N TYR A 72 20.76 -7.65 10.58
CA TYR A 72 21.49 -7.00 11.63
C TYR A 72 22.21 -8.04 12.49
N TYR A 73 23.44 -7.73 12.92
CA TYR A 73 24.23 -8.58 13.79
C TYR A 73 24.48 -7.83 15.10
N HIS A 74 24.26 -8.52 16.19
CA HIS A 74 24.65 -8.05 17.52
C HIS A 74 25.67 -9.03 18.09
N GLU A 75 26.79 -8.49 18.56
CA GLU A 75 27.84 -9.25 19.25
C GLU A 75 27.69 -9.00 20.74
N TYR A 76 27.62 -10.06 21.53
CA TYR A 76 27.50 -9.97 22.98
C TYR A 76 28.85 -10.06 23.65
N ASP A 77 29.01 -9.32 24.76
CA ASP A 77 30.19 -9.38 25.62
C ASP A 77 30.21 -10.73 26.36
N PRO A 78 31.33 -11.48 26.34
CA PRO A 78 31.48 -12.72 27.11
C PRO A 78 31.24 -12.56 28.62
N SER A 79 31.38 -11.36 29.15
CA SER A 79 31.11 -11.05 30.56
C SER A 79 29.64 -10.83 30.89
N ASP A 80 28.75 -10.78 29.89
CA ASP A 80 27.31 -10.61 30.11
C ASP A 80 26.73 -11.87 30.79
N PRO A 81 26.13 -11.71 32.02
CA PRO A 81 25.62 -12.86 32.76
C PRO A 81 24.45 -13.59 32.10
N VAL A 82 23.74 -12.92 31.17
CA VAL A 82 22.58 -13.50 30.44
C VAL A 82 22.99 -14.08 29.12
N TRP A 83 23.88 -13.43 28.38
CA TRP A 83 24.24 -13.74 27.01
C TRP A 83 25.68 -14.22 26.83
N GLY A 84 26.42 -14.43 27.93
CA GLY A 84 27.87 -14.69 27.93
C GLY A 84 28.31 -15.88 27.05
N ASN A 85 27.46 -16.87 26.81
CA ASN A 85 27.73 -17.98 25.90
C ASN A 85 27.28 -17.74 24.48
N VAL A 86 26.53 -16.65 24.21
CA VAL A 86 26.04 -16.29 22.88
C VAL A 86 26.98 -15.25 22.30
N GLY A 87 27.87 -15.64 21.39
CA GLY A 87 28.85 -14.72 20.81
C GLY A 87 28.23 -13.72 19.84
N ARG A 88 27.32 -14.19 19.04
CA ARG A 88 26.65 -13.37 18.00
C ARG A 88 25.20 -13.80 17.83
N VAL A 89 24.33 -12.81 17.66
CA VAL A 89 22.96 -13.03 17.23
C VAL A 89 22.72 -12.33 15.90
N GLN A 90 22.28 -13.08 14.92
CA GLN A 90 21.81 -12.56 13.64
C GLN A 90 20.31 -12.33 13.71
N TYR A 91 19.88 -11.12 13.40
CA TYR A 91 18.49 -10.74 13.25
C TYR A 91 18.21 -10.53 11.77
N ASN A 92 17.25 -11.24 11.22
CA ASN A 92 16.72 -11.02 9.87
C ASN A 92 15.30 -10.49 9.98
N TYR A 93 15.05 -9.40 9.32
CA TYR A 93 13.72 -8.82 9.15
C TYR A 93 13.38 -8.88 7.67
N GLU A 94 12.27 -9.49 7.35
CA GLU A 94 11.76 -9.62 6.00
C GLU A 94 10.29 -9.24 5.98
N GLY A 95 9.91 -8.42 5.01
CA GLY A 95 8.52 -8.08 4.75
C GLY A 95 8.24 -8.25 3.28
N GLU A 96 7.14 -8.92 2.96
CA GLU A 96 6.68 -9.13 1.60
C GLU A 96 5.16 -9.12 1.54
N GLY A 97 4.62 -8.82 0.39
CA GLY A 97 3.19 -8.84 0.15
C GLY A 97 2.69 -7.58 -0.52
N ASP A 98 1.43 -7.61 -0.88
CA ASP A 98 0.75 -6.52 -1.55
C ASP A 98 -0.70 -6.37 -1.12
N VAL A 99 -1.24 -5.20 -1.40
CA VAL A 99 -2.66 -4.88 -1.31
C VAL A 99 -3.10 -4.38 -2.66
N THR A 100 -4.12 -4.99 -3.21
CA THR A 100 -4.71 -4.64 -4.50
C THR A 100 -6.05 -3.95 -4.29
N GLU A 101 -6.36 -2.95 -5.11
CA GLU A 101 -7.65 -2.27 -5.18
C GLU A 101 -8.42 -2.70 -6.43
N VAL A 102 -9.66 -3.12 -6.26
CA VAL A 102 -10.66 -3.15 -7.33
C VAL A 102 -11.62 -2.00 -7.12
N LYS A 103 -11.79 -1.21 -8.16
CA LYS A 103 -12.73 -0.10 -8.17
C LYS A 103 -13.80 -0.30 -9.22
N LEU A 104 -15.06 -0.21 -8.80
CA LEU A 104 -16.22 -0.22 -9.66
C LEU A 104 -16.94 1.12 -9.53
N GLY A 105 -17.05 1.87 -10.63
CA GLY A 105 -17.61 3.20 -10.63
C GLY A 105 -18.70 3.40 -11.65
N LEU A 106 -19.70 4.18 -11.28
CA LEU A 106 -20.77 4.66 -12.13
C LEU A 106 -20.68 6.17 -12.25
N GLY A 107 -20.84 6.70 -13.47
CA GLY A 107 -20.88 8.12 -13.74
C GLY A 107 -22.11 8.49 -14.56
N TRP A 108 -22.85 9.50 -14.13
CA TRP A 108 -24.06 9.99 -14.76
C TRP A 108 -23.98 11.48 -15.07
N GLU A 109 -24.24 11.85 -16.31
CA GLU A 109 -24.43 13.26 -16.70
C GLU A 109 -25.85 13.72 -16.33
N VAL A 110 -25.98 14.35 -15.18
CA VAL A 110 -27.25 14.82 -14.64
C VAL A 110 -27.77 16.02 -15.44
N PHE A 111 -26.90 16.97 -15.70
CA PHE A 111 -27.19 18.14 -16.53
C PHE A 111 -26.20 18.23 -17.68
N LYS A 112 -26.50 19.03 -18.68
CA LYS A 112 -25.57 19.26 -19.79
C LYS A 112 -24.20 19.71 -19.26
N ASN A 113 -23.16 18.97 -19.58
CA ASN A 113 -21.79 19.21 -19.19
C ASN A 113 -21.50 19.02 -17.67
N PHE A 114 -22.46 18.59 -16.86
CA PHE A 114 -22.26 18.33 -15.45
C PHE A 114 -22.58 16.87 -15.11
N SER A 115 -21.59 16.19 -14.52
CA SER A 115 -21.67 14.77 -14.20
C SER A 115 -21.39 14.54 -12.73
N VAL A 116 -22.07 13.56 -12.17
CA VAL A 116 -21.80 13.02 -10.84
C VAL A 116 -21.34 11.57 -10.97
N GLY A 117 -20.59 11.10 -10.02
CA GLY A 117 -20.08 9.72 -10.00
C GLY A 117 -20.04 9.17 -8.60
N VAL A 118 -20.23 7.87 -8.51
CA VAL A 118 -20.03 7.09 -7.29
C VAL A 118 -19.16 5.90 -7.63
N ALA A 119 -18.32 5.47 -6.69
CA ALA A 119 -17.54 4.26 -6.85
C ALA A 119 -17.44 3.49 -5.53
N ALA A 120 -17.40 2.17 -5.66
CA ALA A 120 -17.01 1.25 -4.61
C ALA A 120 -15.58 0.79 -4.88
N GLN A 121 -14.76 0.77 -3.83
CA GLN A 121 -13.36 0.35 -3.84
C GLN A 121 -13.24 -0.84 -2.90
N TYR A 122 -12.78 -1.97 -3.41
CA TYR A 122 -12.51 -3.16 -2.62
C TYR A 122 -11.00 -3.37 -2.54
N TYR A 123 -10.49 -3.39 -1.32
CA TYR A 123 -9.09 -3.63 -1.00
C TYR A 123 -8.92 -5.04 -0.50
N TRP A 124 -8.00 -5.80 -1.09
CA TRP A 124 -7.65 -7.13 -0.61
C TRP A 124 -6.16 -7.41 -0.79
N GLY A 125 -5.62 -8.25 0.04
CA GLY A 125 -4.23 -8.67 -0.02
C GLY A 125 -3.73 -9.18 1.32
N SER A 126 -2.47 -9.57 1.33
CA SER A 126 -1.78 -9.95 2.55
C SER A 126 -0.37 -9.37 2.58
N ILE A 127 0.07 -9.02 3.78
CA ILE A 127 1.43 -8.59 4.06
C ILE A 127 1.99 -9.54 5.11
N ASP A 128 3.11 -10.19 4.78
CA ASP A 128 3.84 -11.08 5.67
C ASP A 128 5.09 -10.38 6.19
N ARG A 129 5.26 -10.40 7.49
CA ARG A 129 6.46 -9.90 8.16
C ARG A 129 7.10 -11.04 8.92
N THR A 130 8.31 -11.37 8.55
CA THR A 130 9.10 -12.44 9.18
C THR A 130 10.27 -11.84 9.93
N PHE A 131 10.39 -12.23 11.18
CA PHE A 131 11.51 -11.94 12.03
C PHE A 131 12.22 -13.24 12.40
N THR A 132 13.51 -13.35 12.09
CA THR A 132 14.31 -14.52 12.46
C THR A 132 15.46 -14.08 13.36
N MET A 133 15.61 -14.78 14.47
CA MET A 133 16.73 -14.63 15.40
C MET A 133 17.55 -15.90 15.39
N THR A 134 18.81 -15.80 15.00
CA THR A 134 19.74 -16.96 14.93
C THR A 134 20.95 -16.67 15.82
N PRO A 135 21.01 -17.26 17.03
CA PRO A 135 22.16 -17.15 17.90
C PRO A 135 23.29 -18.11 17.48
N THR A 136 24.52 -17.69 17.71
CA THR A 136 25.74 -18.48 17.46
C THR A 136 26.63 -18.45 18.69
N ALA A 137 27.09 -19.63 19.15
CA ALA A 137 27.97 -19.75 20.31
C ALA A 137 29.35 -19.14 20.06
N ILE A 138 29.99 -18.59 21.10
CA ILE A 138 31.37 -18.05 21.03
C ILE A 138 32.38 -19.15 20.77
N THR A 139 32.24 -20.27 21.46
CA THR A 139 33.27 -21.36 21.52
C THR A 139 32.95 -22.51 20.60
N GLY A 140 31.89 -22.48 19.82
CA GLY A 140 31.43 -23.62 19.02
C GLY A 140 30.83 -24.75 19.85
N GLU A 141 30.88 -24.67 21.17
CA GLU A 141 30.21 -25.59 22.09
C GLU A 141 28.87 -25.05 22.50
N GLY A 142 27.84 -25.77 22.19
CA GLY A 142 26.45 -25.41 22.46
C GLY A 142 25.65 -25.20 21.18
N THR A 143 24.48 -25.80 21.17
CA THR A 143 23.51 -25.66 20.07
C THR A 143 22.43 -24.72 20.51
N TYR A 144 22.39 -23.51 19.91
CA TYR A 144 21.30 -22.59 20.11
C TYR A 144 20.26 -22.76 19.02
N THR A 145 19.01 -22.68 19.43
CA THR A 145 17.89 -22.84 18.50
C THR A 145 17.45 -21.49 17.97
N SER A 146 17.27 -21.37 16.67
CA SER A 146 16.71 -20.18 16.03
C SER A 146 15.25 -19.98 16.43
N SER A 147 14.83 -18.74 16.49
CA SER A 147 13.43 -18.37 16.68
C SER A 147 12.93 -17.58 15.48
N VAL A 148 11.73 -17.89 15.02
CA VAL A 148 11.09 -17.22 13.89
C VAL A 148 9.73 -16.71 14.33
N GLY A 149 9.51 -15.41 14.21
CA GLY A 149 8.21 -14.77 14.34
C GLY A 149 7.65 -14.51 12.95
N LEU A 150 6.39 -14.87 12.73
CA LEU A 150 5.66 -14.63 11.49
C LEU A 150 4.37 -13.85 11.84
N ASP A 151 4.27 -12.65 11.33
CA ASP A 151 3.07 -11.81 11.41
C ASP A 151 2.44 -11.72 10.01
N ASN A 152 1.26 -12.32 9.84
CA ASN A 152 0.48 -12.21 8.61
C ASN A 152 -0.64 -11.20 8.80
N TYR A 153 -0.70 -10.18 7.94
CA TYR A 153 -1.74 -9.15 7.89
C TYR A 153 -2.63 -9.42 6.69
N SER A 154 -3.80 -9.97 6.91
CA SER A 154 -4.80 -10.21 5.86
C SER A 154 -5.79 -9.04 5.81
N ILE A 155 -5.91 -8.40 4.65
CA ILE A 155 -6.72 -7.21 4.41
C ILE A 155 -7.88 -7.57 3.48
N SER A 156 -9.09 -7.18 3.88
CA SER A 156 -10.31 -7.30 3.07
C SER A 156 -11.29 -6.22 3.51
N SER A 157 -11.47 -5.17 2.69
CA SER A 157 -12.29 -4.02 3.08
C SER A 157 -12.91 -3.31 1.89
N ILE A 158 -14.12 -2.78 2.06
CA ILE A 158 -14.82 -1.98 1.05
C ILE A 158 -14.86 -0.53 1.49
N LYS A 159 -14.58 0.39 0.55
CA LYS A 159 -14.67 1.84 0.73
C LYS A 159 -15.53 2.45 -0.36
N GLY A 160 -15.93 3.68 -0.16
CA GLY A 160 -16.71 4.46 -1.10
C GLY A 160 -16.00 5.71 -1.57
N GLN A 161 -16.30 6.13 -2.79
CA GLN A 161 -15.87 7.39 -3.38
C GLN A 161 -17.05 8.06 -4.07
N ILE A 162 -17.12 9.37 -3.97
CA ILE A 162 -18.04 10.20 -4.74
C ILE A 162 -17.25 11.24 -5.54
N GLY A 163 -17.79 11.67 -6.65
CA GLY A 163 -17.10 12.66 -7.47
C GLY A 163 -18.06 13.48 -8.32
N VAL A 164 -17.59 14.65 -8.71
CA VAL A 164 -18.29 15.56 -9.62
C VAL A 164 -17.34 16.01 -10.71
N GLN A 165 -17.88 16.25 -11.90
CA GLN A 165 -17.15 16.79 -13.03
C GLN A 165 -18.01 17.80 -13.77
N TRP A 166 -17.43 18.95 -14.08
CA TRP A 166 -18.06 19.99 -14.87
C TRP A 166 -17.17 20.39 -16.05
N ASN A 167 -17.72 20.22 -17.24
CA ASN A 167 -17.11 20.72 -18.47
C ASN A 167 -17.56 22.17 -18.69
N ALA A 168 -16.86 23.11 -18.05
CA ALA A 168 -17.19 24.53 -18.05
C ALA A 168 -17.12 25.15 -19.45
N ILE A 169 -16.16 24.69 -20.25
CA ILE A 169 -16.02 25.02 -21.67
C ILE A 169 -15.92 23.72 -22.44
N LEU A 170 -16.79 23.50 -23.40
CA LEU A 170 -16.73 22.36 -24.29
C LEU A 170 -17.13 22.78 -25.69
N ASN A 171 -16.17 23.05 -26.55
CA ASN A 171 -16.37 23.37 -27.94
C ASN A 171 -15.28 22.72 -28.81
N GLN A 172 -15.39 22.82 -30.13
CA GLN A 172 -14.46 22.15 -31.07
C GLN A 172 -12.99 22.56 -30.93
N LYS A 173 -12.70 23.71 -30.32
CA LYS A 173 -11.34 24.28 -30.21
C LYS A 173 -10.79 24.28 -28.79
N ARG A 174 -11.64 24.24 -27.79
CA ARG A 174 -11.26 24.37 -26.38
C ARG A 174 -12.14 23.52 -25.47
N ALA A 175 -11.54 22.90 -24.50
CA ALA A 175 -12.21 22.23 -23.41
C ALA A 175 -11.61 22.69 -22.08
N LEU A 176 -12.47 23.02 -21.12
CA LEU A 176 -12.09 23.26 -19.73
C LEU A 176 -12.96 22.36 -18.85
N THR A 177 -12.30 21.46 -18.18
CA THR A 177 -12.95 20.49 -17.27
C THR A 177 -12.47 20.74 -15.85
N LEU A 178 -13.41 20.84 -14.94
CA LEU A 178 -13.18 20.90 -13.49
C LEU A 178 -13.67 19.59 -12.88
N GLY A 179 -12.91 19.04 -11.97
CA GLY A 179 -13.26 17.79 -11.29
C GLY A 179 -12.98 17.87 -9.80
N ALA A 180 -13.80 17.19 -9.01
CA ALA A 180 -13.53 16.95 -7.61
C ALA A 180 -14.01 15.56 -7.23
N ALA A 181 -13.25 14.88 -6.35
CA ALA A 181 -13.61 13.59 -5.81
C ALA A 181 -13.31 13.53 -4.30
N TYR A 182 -14.14 12.82 -3.58
CA TYR A 182 -13.99 12.59 -2.16
C TYR A 182 -14.02 11.09 -1.86
N ASP A 183 -12.95 10.61 -1.26
CA ASP A 183 -12.81 9.26 -0.76
C ASP A 183 -13.11 9.24 0.73
N PHE A 184 -14.04 8.37 1.13
CA PHE A 184 -14.50 8.35 2.52
C PHE A 184 -13.45 7.82 3.49
N GLY A 185 -12.43 7.10 3.00
CA GLY A 185 -11.43 6.46 3.85
C GLY A 185 -12.06 5.44 4.81
N GLY A 186 -11.41 5.18 5.94
CA GLY A 186 -11.93 4.30 6.99
C GLY A 186 -11.03 3.10 7.28
N ASP A 187 -11.47 2.23 8.20
CA ASP A 187 -10.67 1.11 8.67
C ASP A 187 -10.57 0.00 7.63
N LEU A 188 -9.36 -0.47 7.37
CA LEU A 188 -9.12 -1.67 6.55
C LEU A 188 -9.33 -2.96 7.34
N ASN A 189 -9.41 -2.86 8.68
CA ASN A 189 -9.67 -3.96 9.62
C ASN A 189 -8.85 -5.24 9.30
N PRO A 190 -7.53 -5.16 9.17
CA PRO A 190 -6.76 -6.35 8.88
C PRO A 190 -6.87 -7.36 10.02
N THR A 191 -7.00 -8.62 9.64
CA THR A 191 -6.82 -9.73 10.56
C THR A 191 -5.33 -10.01 10.66
N VAL A 192 -4.77 -9.93 11.86
CA VAL A 192 -3.35 -10.16 12.11
C VAL A 192 -3.19 -11.50 12.80
N THR A 193 -2.53 -12.43 12.16
CA THR A 193 -2.16 -13.73 12.73
C THR A 193 -0.67 -13.71 13.06
N LYS A 194 -0.35 -13.87 14.34
CA LYS A 194 1.01 -13.90 14.85
C LYS A 194 1.39 -15.31 15.27
N ASN A 195 2.45 -15.86 14.71
CA ASN A 195 2.98 -17.17 15.05
C ASN A 195 4.45 -17.04 15.47
N ILE A 196 4.84 -17.76 16.50
CA ILE A 196 6.23 -17.87 16.95
C ILE A 196 6.63 -19.33 16.86
N TYR A 197 7.73 -19.58 16.17
CA TYR A 197 8.33 -20.89 16.00
C TYR A 197 9.72 -20.89 16.67
N VAL A 198 10.04 -21.98 17.35
CA VAL A 198 11.37 -22.19 17.93
C VAL A 198 11.92 -23.44 17.27
N GLY A 199 13.11 -23.35 16.65
CA GLY A 199 13.70 -24.40 15.88
C GLY A 199 13.32 -24.33 14.40
N ASP A 200 12.94 -25.45 13.84
CA ASP A 200 12.50 -25.53 12.46
C ASP A 200 11.07 -25.01 12.31
N LEU A 201 10.82 -24.19 11.28
CA LEU A 201 9.50 -23.61 10.95
C LEU A 201 8.36 -24.64 10.90
N TYR A 202 8.68 -25.91 10.72
CA TYR A 202 7.71 -26.99 10.54
C TYR A 202 7.44 -27.82 11.80
N ASN A 203 8.25 -27.68 12.85
CA ASN A 203 8.25 -28.66 13.95
C ASN A 203 7.85 -28.14 15.33
N SER A 204 7.74 -26.83 15.56
CA SER A 204 7.37 -26.33 16.88
C SER A 204 6.77 -24.91 16.86
N THR A 205 5.46 -24.85 16.83
CA THR A 205 4.73 -23.60 17.11
C THR A 205 4.63 -23.42 18.61
N VAL A 206 5.21 -22.36 19.15
CA VAL A 206 5.13 -22.08 20.59
C VAL A 206 3.87 -21.30 20.91
N LYS A 207 3.44 -20.41 20.04
CA LYS A 207 2.23 -19.59 20.23
C LYS A 207 1.72 -19.03 18.91
N GLY A 208 0.43 -19.22 18.66
CA GLY A 208 -0.34 -18.49 17.67
C GLY A 208 -1.34 -17.56 18.34
N ASP A 209 -1.50 -16.35 17.85
CA ASP A 209 -2.51 -15.40 18.30
C ASP A 209 -3.11 -14.70 17.08
N THR A 210 -4.42 -14.45 17.13
CA THR A 210 -5.10 -13.72 16.05
C THR A 210 -5.76 -12.49 16.65
N THR A 211 -5.38 -11.34 16.15
CA THR A 211 -5.86 -10.05 16.61
C THR A 211 -6.37 -9.21 15.44
N HIS A 212 -7.23 -8.25 15.73
CA HIS A 212 -7.62 -7.24 14.76
C HIS A 212 -6.85 -5.96 15.04
N LEU A 213 -6.21 -5.44 14.01
CA LEU A 213 -5.48 -4.19 14.08
C LEU A 213 -6.30 -3.08 13.41
N ALA A 214 -6.31 -1.89 13.99
CA ALA A 214 -6.86 -0.71 13.34
C ALA A 214 -5.85 -0.15 12.32
N LEU A 215 -6.01 -0.49 11.06
CA LEU A 215 -5.28 0.13 9.95
C LEU A 215 -6.25 1.06 9.22
N VAL A 216 -6.00 2.36 9.28
CA VAL A 216 -6.96 3.36 8.82
C VAL A 216 -6.46 4.08 7.58
N LEU A 217 -7.27 4.06 6.52
CA LEU A 217 -7.08 4.92 5.35
C LEU A 217 -7.58 6.35 5.64
N PRO A 218 -6.81 7.38 5.27
CA PRO A 218 -7.24 8.76 5.42
C PRO A 218 -8.44 9.06 4.53
N ARG A 219 -9.23 10.04 4.92
CA ARG A 219 -10.16 10.69 4.00
C ARG A 219 -9.34 11.49 2.99
N GLN A 220 -9.73 11.44 1.73
CA GLN A 220 -9.02 12.13 0.67
C GLN A 220 -9.97 13.02 -0.10
N LEU A 221 -9.58 14.27 -0.29
CA LEU A 221 -10.21 15.21 -1.21
C LEU A 221 -9.26 15.46 -2.38
N SER A 222 -9.72 15.19 -3.58
CA SER A 222 -8.99 15.45 -4.82
C SER A 222 -9.76 16.50 -5.63
N ALA A 223 -9.06 17.48 -6.18
CA ALA A 223 -9.63 18.47 -7.07
C ALA A 223 -8.69 18.73 -8.23
N GLY A 224 -9.21 18.85 -9.44
CA GLY A 224 -8.40 19.04 -10.63
C GLY A 224 -9.03 19.98 -11.65
N VAL A 225 -8.15 20.61 -12.41
CA VAL A 225 -8.50 21.47 -13.55
C VAL A 225 -7.74 20.96 -14.77
N PHE A 226 -8.47 20.72 -15.84
CA PHE A 226 -7.90 20.27 -17.10
C PHE A 226 -8.34 21.21 -18.22
N TYR A 227 -7.36 21.79 -18.92
CA TYR A 227 -7.58 22.68 -20.04
C TYR A 227 -6.92 22.15 -21.28
N GLN A 228 -7.69 22.04 -22.36
CA GLN A 228 -7.22 21.55 -23.65
C GLN A 228 -7.62 22.52 -24.77
N THR A 229 -6.67 22.75 -25.67
CA THR A 229 -6.86 23.46 -26.94
C THR A 229 -6.31 22.61 -28.09
N SER A 230 -6.45 23.06 -29.33
CA SER A 230 -5.83 22.41 -30.50
C SER A 230 -4.29 22.30 -30.43
N LYS A 231 -3.64 23.11 -29.60
CA LYS A 231 -2.17 23.18 -29.50
C LYS A 231 -1.61 22.84 -28.12
N TRP A 232 -2.41 22.99 -27.06
CA TRP A 232 -1.96 22.87 -25.68
C TRP A 232 -2.89 22.00 -24.90
N THR A 233 -2.30 21.15 -24.06
CA THR A 233 -3.01 20.37 -23.03
C THR A 233 -2.30 20.63 -21.72
N MET A 234 -3.06 21.08 -20.70
CA MET A 234 -2.55 21.41 -19.37
C MET A 234 -3.50 20.83 -18.34
N GLY A 235 -2.97 20.28 -17.25
CA GLY A 235 -3.72 19.78 -16.11
C GLY A 235 -2.99 20.11 -14.82
N VAL A 236 -3.78 20.42 -13.78
CA VAL A 236 -3.30 20.60 -12.41
C VAL A 236 -4.25 19.84 -11.51
N ASP A 237 -3.70 18.98 -10.68
CA ASP A 237 -4.43 18.21 -9.68
C ASP A 237 -3.89 18.53 -8.30
N TYR A 238 -4.81 18.64 -7.34
CA TYR A 238 -4.52 18.82 -5.92
C TYR A 238 -5.15 17.69 -5.13
N VAL A 239 -4.37 17.05 -4.27
CA VAL A 239 -4.81 15.97 -3.40
C VAL A 239 -4.54 16.36 -1.95
N TYR A 240 -5.56 16.30 -1.13
CA TYR A 240 -5.48 16.50 0.31
C TYR A 240 -5.90 15.23 1.04
N GLN A 241 -5.05 14.74 1.94
CA GLN A 241 -5.31 13.57 2.79
C GLN A 241 -5.31 13.96 4.26
N ASP A 242 -6.38 13.61 4.99
CA ASP A 242 -6.51 13.89 6.42
C ASP A 242 -5.96 12.73 7.27
N TRP A 243 -4.66 12.68 7.43
CA TRP A 243 -4.00 11.73 8.31
C TRP A 243 -4.15 12.11 9.79
N GLY A 244 -4.18 13.39 10.12
CA GLY A 244 -4.25 13.89 11.50
C GLY A 244 -5.56 13.57 12.22
N GLY A 245 -6.67 13.67 11.52
CA GLY A 245 -7.99 13.34 12.06
C GLY A 245 -8.15 11.86 12.41
N ARG A 246 -7.47 10.98 11.68
CA ARG A 246 -7.50 9.54 11.90
C ARG A 246 -6.62 9.07 13.05
N ASN A 247 -5.45 9.67 13.22
CA ASN A 247 -4.58 9.37 14.37
C ASN A 247 -5.29 9.63 15.71
N ARG A 248 -6.10 10.67 15.80
CA ARG A 248 -6.93 10.94 16.99
C ARG A 248 -7.98 9.86 17.26
N GLN A 249 -8.56 9.26 16.23
CA GLN A 249 -9.51 8.15 16.38
C GLN A 249 -8.82 6.87 16.89
N ILE A 250 -7.61 6.58 16.42
CA ILE A 250 -6.82 5.44 16.89
C ILE A 250 -6.45 5.62 18.36
N GLU A 251 -6.07 6.82 18.78
CA GLU A 251 -5.78 7.15 20.19
C GLU A 251 -7.00 7.02 21.08
N SER A 252 -8.18 7.42 20.60
CA SER A 252 -9.44 7.34 21.37
C SER A 252 -9.93 5.91 21.56
N THR A 253 -9.55 4.96 20.71
CA THR A 253 -9.90 3.54 20.82
C THR A 253 -8.96 2.74 21.73
N GLY A 254 -7.99 3.40 22.37
CA GLY A 254 -7.12 2.77 23.39
C GLY A 254 -6.11 1.76 22.84
N VAL A 255 -5.99 1.60 21.54
CA VAL A 255 -5.00 0.72 20.91
C VAL A 255 -3.63 1.41 20.94
N SER A 256 -2.95 1.31 22.06
CA SER A 256 -1.56 1.73 22.21
C SER A 256 -0.63 0.55 21.93
N GLY A 257 -0.09 0.46 20.71
CA GLY A 257 0.95 -0.50 20.37
C GLY A 257 2.20 0.19 19.85
N PRO A 258 3.40 -0.38 20.05
CA PRO A 258 4.68 0.21 19.62
C PRO A 258 4.87 0.30 18.10
N ASP A 259 4.00 -0.29 17.30
CA ASP A 259 4.14 -0.40 15.85
C ASP A 259 3.55 0.77 15.02
N ARG A 260 3.10 1.84 15.69
CA ARG A 260 2.45 2.98 15.00
C ARG A 260 3.39 3.78 14.10
N SER A 261 4.69 3.79 14.42
CA SER A 261 5.69 4.57 13.67
C SER A 261 6.16 3.87 12.38
N ALA A 262 6.08 2.55 12.29
CA ALA A 262 6.58 1.80 11.15
C ALA A 262 5.70 1.93 9.88
N PHE A 263 4.39 2.11 10.05
CA PHE A 263 3.48 2.29 8.91
C PHE A 263 3.44 3.74 8.38
N ALA A 264 3.64 4.72 9.24
CA ALA A 264 3.67 6.13 8.81
C ALA A 264 4.93 6.47 7.98
N VAL A 265 6.04 5.79 8.21
CA VAL A 265 7.31 6.03 7.50
C VAL A 265 7.33 5.38 6.11
N ALA A 266 6.60 4.29 5.90
CA ALA A 266 6.55 3.62 4.60
C ALA A 266 5.75 4.40 3.53
N TYR A 267 4.95 5.39 3.91
CA TYR A 267 4.05 6.11 3.00
C TYR A 267 4.57 7.50 2.59
N THR A 268 5.68 7.97 3.14
CA THR A 268 6.22 9.31 2.82
C THR A 268 7.25 9.32 1.71
N ASP A 269 7.58 8.17 1.11
CA ASP A 269 8.69 8.08 0.15
C ASP A 269 8.28 7.49 -1.21
N THR A 270 7.18 7.98 -1.77
CA THR A 270 6.85 7.77 -3.18
C THR A 270 6.61 9.12 -3.85
N HIS A 271 7.71 9.77 -4.18
CA HIS A 271 7.82 10.73 -5.28
C HIS A 271 8.98 10.35 -6.18
#